data_448910b01fd8daa930714646f6e1270b
#
_entry.id   448910b01fd8daa930714646f6e1270b
#
_cell.length_a   1.000
_cell.length_b   1.000
_cell.length_c   1.000
_cell.angle_alpha   90.00
_cell.angle_beta   90.00
_cell.angle_gamma   90.00
#
_symmetry.space_group_name_H-M   'P 1'
#
loop_
_entity.id
_entity.type
_entity.pdbx_description
1 polymer ?
#
loop_
_entity_poly.entity_id
_entity_poly.type
_entity_poly.pdbx_seq_one_letter_code
_entity_poly.pdbx_strand_id
1 'polypeptide(L)'
;TRILSSAASDVYKRQQVIGIFYTDFTQRPNKGGGAWMNTFRSQSKFEGKTIPIVINVCNFPPKNVDGVSLLSFEQVETLFHEFGHGLHGLLSDVGYPSLSGTAVTRDYVEFPSQMMENWAREPEVIKTFAKHYITGETIPDELLAKISEAGTFNEGFETSEYVAAAHLDMAFHMEKDSIEDIDAFEDETLKNLSLIHI
;
A
#
# COMPACT_ATOMS: atom_id res chain seq x y z
N THR A 1 -5.45 -14.44 9.68
CA THR A 1 -6.14 -14.55 8.37
C THR A 1 -5.41 -15.56 7.52
N ARG A 2 -6.13 -16.52 6.94
CA ARG A 2 -5.54 -17.56 6.10
C ARG A 2 -5.34 -16.99 4.70
N ILE A 3 -4.12 -16.62 4.36
CA ILE A 3 -3.79 -16.08 3.03
C ILE A 3 -3.40 -17.24 2.11
N LEU A 4 -4.03 -17.30 0.94
CA LEU A 4 -3.62 -18.20 -0.13
C LEU A 4 -2.35 -17.65 -0.79
N SER A 5 -1.41 -18.53 -1.12
CA SER A 5 -0.11 -18.13 -1.69
C SER A 5 -0.23 -17.44 -3.05
N SER A 6 -1.20 -17.84 -3.84
CA SER A 6 -1.62 -17.19 -5.08
C SER A 6 -3.04 -17.60 -5.41
N ALA A 7 -3.81 -16.69 -5.96
CA ALA A 7 -5.19 -16.94 -6.38
C ALA A 7 -5.57 -16.01 -7.54
N ALA A 8 -6.56 -16.46 -8.32
CA ALA A 8 -7.26 -15.64 -9.30
C ALA A 8 -8.75 -15.64 -8.94
N SER A 9 -9.36 -14.48 -9.00
CA SER A 9 -10.79 -14.31 -8.70
C SER A 9 -11.45 -13.36 -9.69
N ASP A 10 -12.63 -13.74 -10.14
CA ASP A 10 -13.49 -12.82 -10.88
C ASP A 10 -14.08 -11.79 -9.90
N VAL A 11 -14.03 -10.53 -10.27
CA VAL A 11 -14.62 -9.42 -9.49
C VAL A 11 -15.97 -9.05 -10.13
N TYR A 12 -17.00 -9.03 -9.30
CA TYR A 12 -18.38 -8.83 -9.74
C TYR A 12 -18.98 -7.52 -9.22
N LYS A 13 -19.76 -6.88 -10.08
CA LYS A 13 -20.70 -5.80 -9.71
C LYS A 13 -22.07 -6.15 -10.27
N ARG A 14 -23.07 -6.28 -9.39
CA ARG A 14 -24.45 -6.64 -9.79
C ARG A 14 -24.50 -7.87 -10.73
N GLN A 15 -23.81 -8.95 -10.36
CA GLN A 15 -23.71 -10.21 -11.12
C GLN A 15 -22.98 -10.12 -12.47
N GLN A 16 -22.37 -9.00 -12.82
CA GLN A 16 -21.51 -8.87 -13.99
C GLN A 16 -20.03 -8.90 -13.58
N VAL A 17 -19.23 -9.68 -14.30
CA VAL A 17 -17.77 -9.63 -14.14
C VAL A 17 -17.29 -8.27 -14.61
N ILE A 18 -16.60 -7.54 -13.71
CA ILE A 18 -16.02 -6.23 -14.00
C ILE A 18 -14.50 -6.26 -14.11
N GLY A 19 -13.85 -7.31 -13.66
CA GLY A 19 -12.41 -7.49 -13.71
C GLY A 19 -11.98 -8.85 -13.20
N ILE A 20 -10.69 -9.16 -13.37
CA ILE A 20 -10.04 -10.35 -12.82
C ILE A 20 -8.94 -9.86 -11.88
N PHE A 21 -8.90 -10.40 -10.68
CA PHE A 21 -7.94 -10.05 -9.66
C PHE A 21 -7.04 -11.24 -9.34
N TYR A 22 -5.74 -11.07 -9.55
CA TYR A 22 -4.72 -12.02 -9.16
C TYR A 22 -4.04 -11.58 -7.86
N THR A 23 -3.65 -12.54 -7.04
CA THR A 23 -2.88 -12.31 -5.83
C THR A 23 -1.65 -13.20 -5.79
N ASP A 24 -0.51 -12.63 -5.43
CA ASP A 24 0.75 -13.34 -5.19
C ASP A 24 1.38 -12.80 -3.90
N PHE A 25 0.94 -13.30 -2.76
CA PHE A 25 1.21 -12.70 -1.46
C PHE A 25 2.42 -13.27 -0.73
N THR A 26 2.85 -14.50 -1.06
CA THR A 26 3.86 -15.20 -0.26
C THR A 26 5.26 -14.95 -0.80
N GLN A 27 6.20 -14.68 0.11
CA GLN A 27 7.62 -14.63 -0.18
C GLN A 27 8.14 -15.99 -0.67
N ARG A 28 9.05 -15.96 -1.64
CA ARG A 28 9.76 -17.13 -2.13
C ARG A 28 11.13 -16.76 -2.72
N PRO A 29 12.07 -17.73 -2.90
CA PRO A 29 13.34 -17.46 -3.56
C PRO A 29 13.16 -16.82 -4.96
N ASN A 30 14.02 -15.88 -5.28
CA ASN A 30 14.03 -15.13 -6.55
C ASN A 30 12.82 -14.20 -6.81
N LYS A 31 11.96 -13.97 -5.82
CA LYS A 31 10.92 -12.94 -5.88
C LYS A 31 11.48 -11.62 -5.38
N GLY A 32 11.27 -10.52 -6.14
CA GLY A 32 11.62 -9.18 -5.71
C GLY A 32 10.92 -8.81 -4.39
N GLY A 33 11.62 -8.08 -3.51
CA GLY A 33 11.06 -7.59 -2.23
C GLY A 33 10.04 -6.47 -2.42
N GLY A 34 9.37 -6.08 -1.33
CA GLY A 34 8.34 -5.05 -1.31
C GLY A 34 6.94 -5.58 -1.65
N ALA A 35 6.01 -4.65 -1.86
CA ALA A 35 4.66 -4.92 -2.31
C ALA A 35 4.32 -3.98 -3.47
N TRP A 36 3.45 -4.41 -4.37
CA TRP A 36 3.00 -3.59 -5.49
C TRP A 36 1.74 -4.14 -6.13
N MET A 37 0.97 -3.24 -6.72
CA MET A 37 -0.07 -3.55 -7.68
C MET A 37 0.49 -3.43 -9.10
N ASN A 38 0.03 -4.27 -10.01
CA ASN A 38 0.27 -4.11 -11.43
C ASN A 38 -0.96 -4.53 -12.26
N THR A 39 -0.96 -4.16 -13.53
CA THR A 39 -2.07 -4.43 -14.45
C THR A 39 -1.57 -5.21 -15.68
N PHE A 40 -2.09 -6.43 -15.85
CA PHE A 40 -1.83 -7.20 -17.07
C PHE A 40 -2.66 -6.71 -18.26
N ARG A 41 -3.86 -6.20 -17.99
CA ARG A 41 -4.74 -5.62 -18.98
C ARG A 41 -5.51 -4.45 -18.36
N SER A 42 -5.37 -3.27 -18.94
CA SER A 42 -6.09 -2.08 -18.51
C SER A 42 -7.55 -2.12 -18.96
N GLN A 43 -8.42 -1.55 -18.14
CA GLN A 43 -9.79 -1.32 -18.52
C GLN A 43 -9.85 -0.27 -19.67
N SER A 44 -10.74 -0.46 -20.62
CA SER A 44 -10.95 0.49 -21.72
C SER A 44 -12.34 0.32 -22.34
N LYS A 45 -12.82 1.39 -22.98
CA LYS A 45 -14.01 1.38 -23.84
C LYS A 45 -13.69 1.78 -25.28
N PHE A 46 -12.41 2.03 -25.62
CA PHE A 46 -11.99 2.62 -26.88
C PHE A 46 -12.35 1.75 -28.10
N GLU A 47 -12.06 0.44 -28.02
CA GLU A 47 -12.38 -0.53 -29.08
C GLU A 47 -13.42 -1.57 -28.61
N GLY A 48 -14.33 -1.14 -27.74
CA GLY A 48 -15.26 -2.01 -27.04
C GLY A 48 -14.92 -2.19 -25.57
N LYS A 49 -15.85 -2.80 -24.82
CA LYS A 49 -15.68 -2.97 -23.38
C LYS A 49 -14.59 -4.01 -23.05
N THR A 50 -13.48 -3.54 -22.53
CA THR A 50 -12.38 -4.37 -22.04
C THR A 50 -12.38 -4.35 -20.52
N ILE A 51 -12.47 -5.53 -19.86
CA ILE A 51 -12.36 -5.64 -18.41
C ILE A 51 -10.88 -5.72 -17.98
N PRO A 52 -10.51 -5.13 -16.85
CA PRO A 52 -9.14 -5.13 -16.35
C PRO A 52 -8.71 -6.50 -15.81
N ILE A 53 -7.41 -6.77 -15.88
CA ILE A 53 -6.76 -7.88 -15.18
C ILE A 53 -5.68 -7.27 -14.31
N VAL A 54 -5.86 -7.34 -13.00
CA VAL A 54 -5.03 -6.69 -12.00
C VAL A 54 -4.38 -7.74 -11.11
N ILE A 55 -3.16 -7.48 -10.66
CA ILE A 55 -2.45 -8.31 -9.69
C ILE A 55 -1.94 -7.48 -8.53
N ASN A 56 -2.08 -8.00 -7.31
CA ASN A 56 -1.36 -7.54 -6.14
C ASN A 56 -0.28 -8.55 -5.76
N VAL A 57 0.93 -8.04 -5.60
CA VAL A 57 2.11 -8.82 -5.18
C VAL A 57 2.55 -8.30 -3.82
N CYS A 58 2.79 -9.21 -2.88
CA CYS A 58 3.35 -8.93 -1.56
C CYS A 58 4.46 -9.93 -1.25
N ASN A 59 5.16 -9.72 -0.14
CA ASN A 59 6.20 -10.63 0.35
C ASN A 59 5.92 -11.02 1.81
N PHE A 60 4.72 -11.53 2.06
CA PHE A 60 4.32 -11.98 3.40
C PHE A 60 5.04 -13.27 3.79
N PRO A 61 5.23 -13.52 5.10
CA PRO A 61 5.89 -14.72 5.58
C PRO A 61 5.25 -15.99 5.02
N PRO A 62 6.05 -17.00 4.69
CA PRO A 62 5.52 -18.29 4.28
C PRO A 62 4.74 -18.94 5.45
N LYS A 63 3.95 -19.94 5.13
CA LYS A 63 3.23 -20.70 6.16
C LYS A 63 4.22 -21.35 7.14
N ASN A 64 3.90 -21.27 8.43
CA ASN A 64 4.62 -21.96 9.49
C ASN A 64 4.37 -23.48 9.43
N VAL A 65 4.90 -24.22 10.41
CA VAL A 65 4.74 -25.68 10.53
C VAL A 65 3.28 -26.13 10.64
N ASP A 66 2.39 -25.26 11.14
CA ASP A 66 0.95 -25.53 11.26
C ASP A 66 0.17 -25.15 9.98
N GLY A 67 0.87 -24.73 8.94
CA GLY A 67 0.26 -24.32 7.67
C GLY A 67 -0.41 -22.94 7.70
N VAL A 68 -0.08 -22.11 8.68
CA VAL A 68 -0.64 -20.77 8.89
C VAL A 68 0.42 -19.71 8.57
N SER A 69 0.04 -18.65 7.89
CA SER A 69 0.82 -17.43 7.73
C SER A 69 0.17 -16.34 8.59
N LEU A 70 0.92 -15.86 9.58
CA LEU A 70 0.49 -14.76 10.44
C LEU A 70 1.16 -13.47 9.95
N LEU A 71 0.36 -12.41 9.85
CA LEU A 71 0.83 -11.09 9.42
C LEU A 71 1.03 -10.20 10.64
N SER A 72 2.07 -9.35 10.60
CA SER A 72 2.14 -8.18 11.47
C SER A 72 1.04 -7.17 11.10
N PHE A 73 0.79 -6.20 11.97
CA PHE A 73 -0.21 -5.17 11.67
C PHE A 73 0.19 -4.33 10.44
N GLU A 74 1.46 -3.95 10.32
CA GLU A 74 2.01 -3.26 9.14
C GLU A 74 1.80 -4.04 7.83
N GLN A 75 1.94 -5.38 7.88
CA GLN A 75 1.67 -6.22 6.72
C GLN A 75 0.18 -6.27 6.36
N VAL A 76 -0.70 -6.14 7.34
CA VAL A 76 -2.14 -5.98 7.10
C VAL A 76 -2.41 -4.63 6.43
N GLU A 77 -1.81 -3.55 6.90
CA GLU A 77 -1.92 -2.23 6.27
C GLU A 77 -1.41 -2.26 4.83
N THR A 78 -0.25 -2.86 4.59
CA THR A 78 0.30 -3.09 3.24
C THR A 78 -0.71 -3.83 2.34
N LEU A 79 -1.39 -4.86 2.87
CA LEU A 79 -2.41 -5.59 2.12
C LEU A 79 -3.59 -4.70 1.72
N PHE A 80 -4.06 -3.85 2.64
CA PHE A 80 -5.13 -2.88 2.36
C PHE A 80 -4.67 -1.82 1.37
N HIS A 81 -3.45 -1.30 1.51
CA HIS A 81 -2.82 -0.35 0.61
C HIS A 81 -2.81 -0.88 -0.84
N GLU A 82 -2.19 -2.05 -1.05
CA GLU A 82 -2.11 -2.66 -2.38
C GLU A 82 -3.50 -3.00 -2.94
N PHE A 83 -4.44 -3.37 -2.07
CA PHE A 83 -5.81 -3.58 -2.51
C PHE A 83 -6.50 -2.28 -2.92
N GLY A 84 -6.14 -1.13 -2.33
CA GLY A 84 -6.60 0.18 -2.77
C GLY A 84 -6.17 0.50 -4.20
N HIS A 85 -4.91 0.24 -4.56
CA HIS A 85 -4.45 0.28 -5.95
C HIS A 85 -5.18 -0.74 -6.82
N GLY A 86 -5.38 -1.95 -6.31
CA GLY A 86 -6.15 -2.99 -7.00
C GLY A 86 -7.56 -2.54 -7.35
N LEU A 87 -8.27 -1.92 -6.40
CA LEU A 87 -9.60 -1.34 -6.62
C LEU A 87 -9.57 -0.20 -7.64
N HIS A 88 -8.56 0.65 -7.60
CA HIS A 88 -8.39 1.71 -8.58
C HIS A 88 -8.32 1.16 -10.02
N GLY A 89 -7.58 0.07 -10.22
CA GLY A 89 -7.52 -0.63 -11.50
C GLY A 89 -8.82 -1.34 -11.87
N LEU A 90 -9.40 -2.10 -10.93
CA LEU A 90 -10.59 -2.92 -11.14
C LEU A 90 -11.86 -2.10 -11.38
N LEU A 91 -11.99 -0.95 -10.72
CA LEU A 91 -13.16 -0.08 -10.81
C LEU A 91 -13.03 1.02 -11.86
N SER A 92 -11.95 1.07 -12.62
CA SER A 92 -11.79 2.01 -13.73
C SER A 92 -12.91 1.87 -14.74
N ASP A 93 -13.42 3.00 -15.22
CA ASP A 93 -14.48 3.09 -16.23
C ASP A 93 -14.21 4.22 -17.22
N VAL A 94 -13.05 4.15 -17.89
CA VAL A 94 -12.53 5.17 -18.80
C VAL A 94 -12.65 4.77 -20.27
N GLY A 95 -12.56 5.76 -21.16
CA GLY A 95 -12.55 5.56 -22.60
C GLY A 95 -11.24 4.96 -23.07
N TYR A 96 -10.11 5.53 -22.64
CA TYR A 96 -8.78 5.18 -23.14
C TYR A 96 -7.99 4.38 -22.11
N PRO A 97 -7.27 3.31 -22.49
CA PRO A 97 -6.51 2.49 -21.56
C PRO A 97 -5.36 3.25 -20.88
N SER A 98 -4.84 4.29 -21.50
CA SER A 98 -3.79 5.17 -20.95
C SER A 98 -4.26 6.05 -19.78
N LEU A 99 -5.56 6.08 -19.49
CA LEU A 99 -6.16 6.81 -18.37
C LEU A 99 -6.72 5.86 -17.29
N SER A 100 -6.45 4.55 -17.41
CA SER A 100 -7.05 3.53 -16.55
C SER A 100 -6.24 3.30 -15.28
N GLY A 101 -6.94 3.17 -14.17
CA GLY A 101 -6.36 2.79 -12.89
C GLY A 101 -5.25 3.73 -12.43
N THR A 102 -4.09 3.16 -12.17
CA THR A 102 -2.91 3.89 -11.69
C THR A 102 -2.20 4.74 -12.74
N ALA A 103 -2.71 4.80 -13.99
CA ALA A 103 -2.23 5.72 -15.02
C ALA A 103 -2.77 7.15 -14.79
N VAL A 104 -2.42 7.73 -13.66
CA VAL A 104 -2.79 9.07 -13.18
C VAL A 104 -1.53 9.88 -12.85
N THR A 105 -1.70 11.16 -12.52
CA THR A 105 -0.61 11.98 -12.03
C THR A 105 -0.05 11.43 -10.73
N ARG A 106 1.25 11.58 -10.51
CA ARG A 106 1.99 10.94 -9.41
C ARG A 106 1.50 11.35 -8.02
N ASP A 107 1.05 12.58 -7.89
CA ASP A 107 0.47 13.15 -6.66
C ASP A 107 -0.90 12.57 -6.28
N TYR A 108 -1.56 11.86 -7.20
CA TYR A 108 -2.87 11.26 -6.97
C TYR A 108 -2.81 9.73 -6.81
N VAL A 109 -1.77 9.06 -7.30
CA VAL A 109 -1.73 7.60 -7.41
C VAL A 109 -1.91 6.89 -6.08
N GLU A 110 -1.40 7.47 -4.99
CA GLU A 110 -1.48 6.90 -3.63
C GLU A 110 -2.80 7.24 -2.90
N PHE A 111 -3.65 8.09 -3.47
CA PHE A 111 -4.89 8.47 -2.79
C PHE A 111 -5.83 7.28 -2.51
N PRO A 112 -6.12 6.38 -3.47
CA PRO A 112 -6.97 5.22 -3.20
C PRO A 112 -6.32 4.20 -2.26
N SER A 113 -5.00 4.01 -2.33
CA SER A 113 -4.27 3.06 -1.48
C SER A 113 -4.24 3.54 -0.03
N GLN A 114 -3.85 4.78 0.22
CA GLN A 114 -3.81 5.37 1.56
C GLN A 114 -5.21 5.52 2.18
N MET A 115 -6.24 5.77 1.38
CA MET A 115 -7.61 5.70 1.87
C MET A 115 -7.98 4.31 2.41
N MET A 116 -7.53 3.26 1.75
CA MET A 116 -7.84 1.88 2.19
C MET A 116 -7.12 1.50 3.48
N GLU A 117 -5.96 2.06 3.79
CA GLU A 117 -5.26 1.85 5.07
C GLU A 117 -6.11 2.24 6.28
N ASN A 118 -6.95 3.28 6.16
CA ASN A 118 -7.84 3.67 7.25
C ASN A 118 -8.78 2.53 7.67
N TRP A 119 -9.23 1.70 6.71
CA TRP A 119 -10.08 0.55 7.02
C TRP A 119 -9.31 -0.56 7.75
N ALA A 120 -8.00 -0.69 7.55
CA ALA A 120 -7.17 -1.63 8.30
C ALA A 120 -7.08 -1.25 9.79
N ARG A 121 -7.27 0.03 10.13
CA ARG A 121 -7.20 0.56 11.51
C ARG A 121 -8.58 0.60 12.20
N GLU A 122 -9.68 0.46 11.45
CA GLU A 122 -11.02 0.49 12.01
C GLU A 122 -11.31 -0.74 12.88
N PRO A 123 -11.64 -0.58 14.18
CA PRO A 123 -11.87 -1.71 15.10
C PRO A 123 -12.92 -2.71 14.61
N GLU A 124 -14.02 -2.22 14.02
CA GLU A 124 -15.08 -3.08 13.51
C GLU A 124 -14.59 -3.92 12.32
N VAL A 125 -13.76 -3.35 11.46
CA VAL A 125 -13.15 -4.06 10.33
C VAL A 125 -12.12 -5.07 10.83
N ILE A 126 -11.23 -4.68 11.74
CA ILE A 126 -10.23 -5.58 12.34
C ILE A 126 -10.89 -6.82 12.94
N LYS A 127 -11.98 -6.65 13.70
CA LYS A 127 -12.73 -7.74 14.32
C LYS A 127 -13.30 -8.76 13.32
N THR A 128 -13.46 -8.39 12.06
CA THR A 128 -13.96 -9.33 11.04
C THR A 128 -12.92 -10.39 10.67
N PHE A 129 -11.65 -10.05 10.67
CA PHE A 129 -10.55 -10.92 10.21
C PHE A 129 -9.53 -11.28 11.30
N ALA A 130 -9.29 -10.43 12.31
CA ALA A 130 -8.33 -10.66 13.38
C ALA A 130 -8.91 -11.65 14.40
N LYS A 131 -8.74 -12.94 14.10
CA LYS A 131 -9.21 -14.04 14.93
C LYS A 131 -8.04 -14.96 15.28
N HIS A 132 -8.03 -15.46 16.50
CA HIS A 132 -7.04 -16.43 16.94
C HIS A 132 -7.12 -17.68 16.06
N TYR A 133 -6.00 -18.06 15.46
CA TYR A 133 -5.98 -19.06 14.37
C TYR A 133 -6.34 -20.49 14.82
N ILE A 134 -6.28 -20.79 16.13
CA ILE A 134 -6.67 -22.07 16.72
C ILE A 134 -8.09 -21.99 17.29
N THR A 135 -8.37 -20.98 18.16
CA THR A 135 -9.64 -20.91 18.90
C THR A 135 -10.76 -20.21 18.13
N GLY A 136 -10.40 -19.38 17.13
CA GLY A 136 -11.37 -18.55 16.40
C GLY A 136 -11.87 -17.33 17.18
N GLU A 137 -11.39 -17.11 18.39
CA GLU A 137 -11.74 -15.95 19.22
C GLU A 137 -11.29 -14.66 18.53
N THR A 138 -12.15 -13.65 18.59
CA THR A 138 -11.86 -12.32 18.04
C THR A 138 -10.81 -11.62 18.90
N ILE A 139 -10.01 -10.78 18.28
CA ILE A 139 -9.01 -9.93 18.96
C ILE A 139 -9.66 -9.17 20.13
N PRO A 140 -9.06 -9.16 21.33
CA PRO A 140 -9.56 -8.41 22.48
C PRO A 140 -9.50 -6.89 22.27
N ASP A 141 -10.48 -6.17 22.81
CA ASP A 141 -10.55 -4.70 22.72
C ASP A 141 -9.31 -4.00 23.31
N GLU A 142 -8.70 -4.59 24.34
CA GLU A 142 -7.44 -4.08 24.92
C GLU A 142 -6.29 -4.07 23.91
N LEU A 143 -6.18 -5.10 23.07
CA LEU A 143 -5.16 -5.15 22.01
C LEU A 143 -5.46 -4.16 20.88
N LEU A 144 -6.74 -3.94 20.54
CA LEU A 144 -7.12 -2.90 19.59
C LEU A 144 -6.75 -1.51 20.07
N ALA A 145 -6.98 -1.22 21.37
CA ALA A 145 -6.56 0.05 21.97
C ALA A 145 -5.04 0.25 21.89
N LYS A 146 -4.26 -0.79 22.16
CA LYS A 146 -2.79 -0.73 22.05
C LYS A 146 -2.31 -0.52 20.61
N ILE A 147 -2.96 -1.11 19.62
CA ILE A 147 -2.65 -0.88 18.20
C ILE A 147 -2.90 0.60 17.85
N SER A 148 -4.03 1.15 18.29
CA SER A 148 -4.36 2.56 18.05
C SER A 148 -3.36 3.51 18.74
N GLU A 149 -2.98 3.22 19.98
CA GLU A 149 -2.00 4.01 20.72
C GLU A 149 -0.60 3.95 20.09
N ALA A 150 -0.17 2.76 19.65
CA ALA A 150 1.11 2.58 18.98
C ALA A 150 1.20 3.37 17.66
N GLY A 151 0.08 3.52 16.95
CA GLY A 151 0.03 4.26 15.69
C GLY A 151 0.21 5.78 15.83
N THR A 152 0.15 6.32 17.05
CA THR A 152 0.39 7.76 17.32
C THR A 152 1.74 8.01 18.00
N PHE A 153 2.45 6.93 18.36
CA PHE A 153 3.75 7.05 19.01
C PHE A 153 4.80 7.57 18.02
N ASN A 154 5.50 8.62 18.38
CA ASN A 154 6.51 9.29 17.57
C ASN A 154 6.04 9.84 16.20
N GLU A 155 4.75 9.94 15.93
CA GLU A 155 4.18 10.44 14.67
C GLU A 155 4.78 11.81 14.27
N GLY A 156 5.00 12.70 15.25
CA GLY A 156 5.62 14.00 15.00
C GLY A 156 7.06 13.90 14.49
N PHE A 157 7.83 12.92 14.98
CA PHE A 157 9.19 12.68 14.54
C PHE A 157 9.21 12.10 13.12
N GLU A 158 8.44 11.06 12.86
CA GLU A 158 8.34 10.41 11.54
C GLU A 158 7.84 11.39 10.47
N THR A 159 6.84 12.21 10.80
CA THR A 159 6.35 13.27 9.90
C THR A 159 7.44 14.32 9.63
N SER A 160 8.23 14.69 10.64
CA SER A 160 9.30 15.68 10.47
C SER A 160 10.42 15.14 9.57
N GLU A 161 10.80 13.88 9.73
CA GLU A 161 11.79 13.21 8.87
C GLU A 161 11.32 13.18 7.41
N TYR A 162 10.06 12.80 7.18
CA TYR A 162 9.48 12.78 5.84
C TYR A 162 9.43 14.18 5.19
N VAL A 163 9.02 15.20 5.96
CA VAL A 163 8.96 16.60 5.49
C VAL A 163 10.37 17.14 5.24
N ALA A 164 11.36 16.75 6.03
CA ALA A 164 12.76 17.13 5.81
C ALA A 164 13.28 16.65 4.46
N ALA A 165 13.00 15.39 4.12
CA ALA A 165 13.38 14.85 2.81
C ALA A 165 12.71 15.61 1.65
N ALA A 166 11.43 15.93 1.77
CA ALA A 166 10.69 16.70 0.77
C ALA A 166 11.23 18.15 0.66
N HIS A 167 11.64 18.76 1.78
CA HIS A 167 12.22 20.09 1.78
C HIS A 167 13.59 20.10 1.12
N LEU A 168 14.43 19.11 1.40
CA LEU A 168 15.73 18.97 0.78
C LEU A 168 15.60 18.74 -0.73
N ASP A 169 14.68 17.87 -1.15
CA ASP A 169 14.37 17.64 -2.57
C ASP A 169 13.99 18.94 -3.28
N MET A 170 13.10 19.73 -2.67
CA MET A 170 12.72 21.04 -3.20
C MET A 170 13.88 22.03 -3.24
N ALA A 171 14.74 22.04 -2.24
CA ALA A 171 15.94 22.91 -2.23
C ALA A 171 16.87 22.60 -3.39
N PHE A 172 17.15 21.32 -3.66
CA PHE A 172 17.93 20.90 -4.82
C PHE A 172 17.31 21.34 -6.15
N HIS A 173 15.99 21.17 -6.29
CA HIS A 173 15.29 21.51 -7.54
C HIS A 173 15.05 23.00 -7.75
N MET A 174 15.15 23.82 -6.71
CA MET A 174 15.04 25.27 -6.80
C MET A 174 16.40 25.95 -7.05
N GLU A 175 17.52 25.24 -6.83
CA GLU A 175 18.85 25.76 -7.07
C GLU A 175 19.07 25.95 -8.58
N LYS A 176 19.69 27.08 -8.95
CA LYS A 176 19.91 27.43 -10.34
C LYS A 176 21.33 27.15 -10.80
N ASP A 177 22.27 27.15 -9.86
CA ASP A 177 23.68 26.92 -10.09
C ASP A 177 24.07 25.48 -9.70
N SER A 178 25.21 25.02 -10.16
CA SER A 178 25.71 23.71 -9.76
C SER A 178 26.13 23.72 -8.29
N ILE A 179 25.66 22.77 -7.53
CA ILE A 179 26.07 22.56 -6.14
C ILE A 179 27.42 21.84 -6.15
N GLU A 180 28.46 22.51 -5.65
CA GLU A 180 29.83 21.95 -5.62
C GLU A 180 30.03 20.99 -4.43
N ASP A 181 29.43 21.28 -3.28
CA ASP A 181 29.50 20.47 -2.07
C ASP A 181 28.10 20.08 -1.63
N ILE A 182 27.72 18.83 -1.94
CA ILE A 182 26.39 18.29 -1.69
C ILE A 182 26.16 18.13 -0.18
N ASP A 183 27.15 17.66 0.55
CA ASP A 183 27.05 17.40 1.99
C ASP A 183 26.86 18.72 2.77
N ALA A 184 27.63 19.76 2.40
CA ALA A 184 27.46 21.08 3.01
C ALA A 184 26.09 21.70 2.69
N PHE A 185 25.58 21.52 1.48
CA PHE A 185 24.24 22.01 1.09
C PHE A 185 23.13 21.32 1.86
N GLU A 186 23.21 20.00 2.01
CA GLU A 186 22.27 19.20 2.81
C GLU A 186 22.28 19.65 4.26
N ASP A 187 23.46 19.73 4.88
CA ASP A 187 23.64 20.21 6.25
C ASP A 187 23.05 21.60 6.47
N GLU A 188 23.29 22.55 5.57
CA GLU A 188 22.75 23.90 5.69
C GLU A 188 21.23 23.93 5.56
N THR A 189 20.70 23.18 4.61
CA THR A 189 19.25 23.08 4.37
C THR A 189 18.53 22.49 5.58
N LEU A 190 19.03 21.39 6.13
CA LEU A 190 18.43 20.69 7.26
C LEU A 190 18.60 21.42 8.60
N LYS A 191 19.70 22.19 8.77
CA LYS A 191 19.91 23.06 9.93
C LYS A 191 18.75 24.03 10.17
N ASN A 192 18.23 24.59 9.11
CA ASN A 192 17.12 25.53 9.18
C ASN A 192 15.81 24.90 9.67
N LEU A 193 15.71 23.57 9.56
CA LEU A 193 14.56 22.78 10.05
C LEU A 193 14.79 22.22 11.46
N SER A 194 15.93 22.50 12.10
CA SER A 194 16.34 21.90 13.39
C SER A 194 16.44 20.37 13.38
N LEU A 195 16.70 19.78 12.21
CA LEU A 195 16.66 18.33 11.98
C LEU A 195 18.04 17.70 11.77
N ILE A 196 19.12 18.35 12.23
CA ILE A 196 20.52 17.99 11.97
C ILE A 196 20.98 16.67 12.61
N HIS A 197 20.16 16.01 13.40
CA HIS A 197 20.51 14.81 14.15
C HIS A 197 19.46 13.70 14.05
N ILE A 198 18.75 13.66 12.95
CA ILE A 198 17.81 12.58 12.65
C ILE A 198 18.52 11.51 11.83
#